data_59393807786f55dd56267ac54aac747f
#
_entry.id   59393807786f55dd56267ac54aac747f
#
_cell.length_a   1.000
_cell.length_b   1.000
_cell.length_c   1.000
_cell.angle_alpha   90.00
_cell.angle_beta   90.00
_cell.angle_gamma   90.00
#
_symmetry.space_group_name_H-M   'P 1'
#
loop_
_entity.id
_entity.type
_entity.pdbx_description
1 polymer ?
#
loop_
_entity_poly.entity_id
_entity_poly.type
_entity_poly.pdbx_seq_one_letter_code
_entity_poly.pdbx_strand_id
1 'polypeptide(L)'
;MKVLPVAPIKLLQNPKFCLFGTAVGLSVLHLSLSWRMLSDVDQLILNVIFWGALLCVLWRKQDLLNLESDIFSSFFGLLLIGLVLIKSISLFWFEAYFLKLSPLLVALGLSLLASGIKGLKQYWRELLFVLLLCIPEGLFLQIVDKLFHVSVLTAKFAVFVLWYLGFKVSGQGINIFLPNGRVFVETACTGISTLLLLSKFSVLFILTFPTERLKQIIVLLGAVLIAFITSVIRVALMAIFVSNKEIFDYWHGSQGNQVFTTTSILIFGLLCRFLLHLNESEFASKDLESQ
;
A
#
# COMPACT_ATOMS: atom_id res chain seq x y z
N MET A 1 -51.34 18.08 -1.27
CA MET A 1 -50.02 17.85 -0.66
C MET A 1 -49.75 16.35 -0.64
N LYS A 2 -48.96 15.81 -1.58
CA LYS A 2 -48.52 14.40 -1.53
C LYS A 2 -47.34 14.32 -0.58
N VAL A 3 -47.52 13.65 0.55
CA VAL A 3 -46.46 13.33 1.48
C VAL A 3 -45.54 12.32 0.78
N LEU A 4 -44.32 12.71 0.52
CA LEU A 4 -43.27 11.81 0.02
C LEU A 4 -43.06 10.67 1.03
N PRO A 5 -43.01 9.41 0.61
CA PRO A 5 -42.82 8.28 1.53
C PRO A 5 -41.44 8.33 2.15
N VAL A 6 -41.42 8.20 3.49
CA VAL A 6 -40.19 8.11 4.31
C VAL A 6 -39.45 6.83 3.96
N ALA A 7 -38.63 6.88 2.90
CA ALA A 7 -37.75 5.80 2.47
C ALA A 7 -36.48 5.59 3.34
N PRO A 8 -35.99 6.57 4.17
CA PRO A 8 -34.68 6.41 4.84
C PRO A 8 -34.71 5.43 6.03
N ILE A 9 -35.86 5.15 6.65
CA ILE A 9 -35.92 4.32 7.88
C ILE A 9 -35.70 2.82 7.56
N LYS A 10 -36.21 2.31 6.44
CA LYS A 10 -36.00 0.91 6.03
C LYS A 10 -34.55 0.58 5.66
N LEU A 11 -33.79 1.54 5.16
CA LEU A 11 -32.37 1.39 4.86
C LEU A 11 -31.52 1.22 6.13
N LEU A 12 -31.84 1.95 7.20
CA LEU A 12 -31.14 1.86 8.49
C LEU A 12 -31.43 0.55 9.24
N GLN A 13 -32.50 -0.17 8.89
CA GLN A 13 -32.80 -1.50 9.46
C GLN A 13 -32.03 -2.64 8.80
N ASN A 14 -31.33 -2.39 7.69
CA ASN A 14 -30.51 -3.39 7.04
C ASN A 14 -29.11 -3.43 7.68
N PRO A 15 -28.73 -4.55 8.36
CA PRO A 15 -27.45 -4.64 9.07
C PRO A 15 -26.24 -4.46 8.14
N LYS A 16 -26.34 -4.86 6.86
CA LYS A 16 -25.31 -4.66 5.85
C LYS A 16 -25.05 -3.17 5.60
N PHE A 17 -26.12 -2.39 5.49
CA PHE A 17 -26.04 -0.95 5.25
C PHE A 17 -25.45 -0.19 6.45
N CYS A 18 -25.85 -0.56 7.67
CA CYS A 18 -25.28 0.01 8.90
C CYS A 18 -23.79 -0.28 9.03
N LEU A 19 -23.37 -1.52 8.77
CA LEU A 19 -21.96 -1.90 8.81
C LEU A 19 -21.12 -1.16 7.77
N PHE A 20 -21.62 -1.05 6.55
CA PHE A 20 -20.93 -0.31 5.50
C PHE A 20 -20.87 1.19 5.83
N GLY A 21 -21.95 1.78 6.34
CA GLY A 21 -21.99 3.17 6.79
C GLY A 21 -20.98 3.46 7.91
N THR A 22 -20.88 2.56 8.90
CA THR A 22 -19.85 2.67 9.96
C THR A 22 -18.44 2.52 9.42
N ALA A 23 -18.19 1.62 8.46
CA ALA A 23 -16.88 1.48 7.80
C ALA A 23 -16.48 2.76 7.07
N VAL A 24 -17.40 3.36 6.33
CA VAL A 24 -17.19 4.66 5.65
C VAL A 24 -16.91 5.76 6.67
N GLY A 25 -17.72 5.88 7.71
CA GLY A 25 -17.55 6.90 8.76
C GLY A 25 -16.17 6.80 9.45
N LEU A 26 -15.74 5.58 9.80
CA LEU A 26 -14.44 5.35 10.42
C LEU A 26 -13.27 5.59 9.45
N SER A 27 -13.45 5.31 8.16
CA SER A 27 -12.45 5.64 7.13
C SER A 27 -12.29 7.16 6.99
N VAL A 28 -13.39 7.92 6.97
CA VAL A 28 -13.36 9.38 6.93
C VAL A 28 -12.70 9.96 8.19
N LEU A 29 -13.00 9.39 9.37
CA LEU A 29 -12.34 9.78 10.61
C LEU A 29 -10.83 9.57 10.54
N HIS A 30 -10.37 8.40 10.10
CA HIS A 30 -8.95 8.11 9.93
C HIS A 30 -8.28 9.07 8.95
N LEU A 31 -8.91 9.36 7.79
CA LEU A 31 -8.40 10.33 6.82
C LEU A 31 -8.30 11.74 7.41
N SER A 32 -9.30 12.17 8.17
CA SER A 32 -9.30 13.47 8.86
C SER A 32 -8.17 13.58 9.88
N LEU A 33 -7.94 12.51 10.67
CA LEU A 33 -6.85 12.46 11.65
C LEU A 33 -5.47 12.41 10.96
N SER A 34 -5.35 11.65 9.87
CA SER A 34 -4.13 11.58 9.06
C SER A 34 -3.76 12.95 8.50
N TRP A 35 -4.72 13.69 7.99
CA TRP A 35 -4.50 15.06 7.53
C TRP A 35 -4.03 16.00 8.63
N ARG A 36 -4.67 15.95 9.79
CA ARG A 36 -4.32 16.81 10.94
C ARG A 36 -2.92 16.53 11.51
N MET A 37 -2.49 15.26 11.48
CA MET A 37 -1.24 14.85 12.11
C MET A 37 -0.04 14.94 11.18
N LEU A 38 -0.21 14.63 9.90
CA LEU A 38 0.89 14.49 8.94
C LEU A 38 1.00 15.70 8.01
N SER A 39 -0.12 16.37 7.70
CA SER A 39 -0.20 17.48 6.72
C SER A 39 0.45 17.16 5.37
N ASP A 40 0.50 15.85 5.04
CA ASP A 40 1.11 15.30 3.84
C ASP A 40 0.03 14.94 2.83
N VAL A 41 -0.03 15.70 1.74
CA VAL A 41 -1.04 15.55 0.68
C VAL A 41 -0.87 14.21 -0.05
N ASP A 42 0.37 13.80 -0.33
CA ASP A 42 0.65 12.57 -1.09
C ASP A 42 0.20 11.35 -0.30
N GLN A 43 0.51 11.32 1.00
CA GLN A 43 0.06 10.26 1.90
C GLN A 43 -1.46 10.24 2.05
N LEU A 44 -2.09 11.42 2.08
CA LEU A 44 -3.55 11.50 2.16
C LEU A 44 -4.21 10.92 0.90
N ILE A 45 -3.73 11.30 -0.30
CA ILE A 45 -4.24 10.79 -1.57
C ILE A 45 -4.13 9.26 -1.63
N LEU A 46 -2.98 8.71 -1.25
CA LEU A 46 -2.77 7.26 -1.18
C LEU A 46 -3.76 6.58 -0.22
N ASN A 47 -3.94 7.15 0.97
CA ASN A 47 -4.90 6.62 1.94
C ASN A 47 -6.35 6.65 1.41
N VAL A 48 -6.74 7.73 0.70
CA VAL A 48 -8.08 7.83 0.06
C VAL A 48 -8.26 6.73 -0.99
N ILE A 49 -7.26 6.52 -1.84
CA ILE A 49 -7.30 5.47 -2.88
C ILE A 49 -7.44 4.08 -2.23
N PHE A 50 -6.63 3.79 -1.21
CA PHE A 50 -6.64 2.48 -0.54
C PHE A 50 -7.95 2.23 0.22
N TRP A 51 -8.48 3.21 0.96
CA TRP A 51 -9.77 3.10 1.62
C TRP A 51 -10.92 2.97 0.62
N GLY A 52 -10.92 3.76 -0.44
CA GLY A 52 -11.93 3.68 -1.50
C GLY A 52 -11.96 2.31 -2.17
N ALA A 53 -10.79 1.76 -2.49
CA ALA A 53 -10.66 0.43 -3.08
C ALA A 53 -11.10 -0.68 -2.11
N LEU A 54 -10.71 -0.61 -0.83
CA LEU A 54 -11.13 -1.57 0.19
C LEU A 54 -12.65 -1.58 0.37
N LEU A 55 -13.25 -0.40 0.47
CA LEU A 55 -14.71 -0.26 0.57
C LEU A 55 -15.42 -0.80 -0.67
N CYS A 56 -14.87 -0.59 -1.87
CA CYS A 56 -15.41 -1.15 -3.11
C CYS A 56 -15.35 -2.69 -3.12
N VAL A 57 -14.24 -3.28 -2.67
CA VAL A 57 -14.10 -4.75 -2.55
C VAL A 57 -15.12 -5.31 -1.56
N LEU A 58 -15.26 -4.69 -0.38
CA LEU A 58 -16.24 -5.10 0.63
C LEU A 58 -17.68 -4.96 0.12
N TRP A 59 -17.98 -3.89 -0.61
CA TRP A 59 -19.30 -3.69 -1.22
C TRP A 59 -19.65 -4.78 -2.21
N ARG A 60 -18.72 -5.16 -3.09
CA ARG A 60 -18.94 -6.26 -4.06
C ARG A 60 -19.16 -7.61 -3.39
N LYS A 61 -18.57 -7.81 -2.21
CA LYS A 61 -18.64 -9.07 -1.45
C LYS A 61 -19.80 -9.14 -0.47
N GLN A 62 -20.55 -8.04 -0.26
CA GLN A 62 -21.55 -7.91 0.82
C GLN A 62 -22.61 -9.01 0.84
N ASP A 63 -22.99 -9.55 -0.33
CA ASP A 63 -24.02 -10.58 -0.43
C ASP A 63 -23.50 -11.99 -0.10
N LEU A 64 -22.18 -12.18 -0.10
CA LEU A 64 -21.51 -13.42 0.25
C LEU A 64 -21.13 -13.51 1.72
N LEU A 65 -21.28 -12.40 2.47
CA LEU A 65 -20.88 -12.31 3.87
C LEU A 65 -21.96 -12.89 4.79
N ASN A 66 -21.56 -13.80 5.67
CA ASN A 66 -22.39 -14.23 6.78
C ASN A 66 -22.24 -13.23 7.93
N LEU A 67 -23.33 -12.53 8.29
CA LEU A 67 -23.38 -11.49 9.32
C LEU A 67 -23.95 -12.02 10.64
N GLU A 68 -23.55 -13.20 11.06
CA GLU A 68 -23.92 -13.79 12.36
C GLU A 68 -22.78 -13.60 13.35
N SER A 69 -22.99 -12.75 14.33
CA SER A 69 -22.03 -12.49 15.42
C SER A 69 -22.58 -12.94 16.76
N ASP A 70 -21.74 -13.55 17.58
CA ASP A 70 -22.06 -13.86 18.96
C ASP A 70 -21.84 -12.63 19.88
N ILE A 71 -22.48 -12.65 21.04
CA ILE A 71 -22.49 -11.49 21.97
C ILE A 71 -21.04 -11.13 22.41
N PHE A 72 -20.20 -12.12 22.65
CA PHE A 72 -18.81 -11.90 23.07
C PHE A 72 -18.00 -11.22 21.96
N SER A 73 -18.08 -11.70 20.73
CA SER A 73 -17.39 -11.11 19.58
C SER A 73 -17.87 -9.69 19.32
N SER A 74 -19.17 -9.46 19.42
CA SER A 74 -19.76 -8.11 19.27
C SER A 74 -19.28 -7.13 20.33
N PHE A 75 -19.17 -7.59 21.60
CA PHE A 75 -18.64 -6.79 22.69
C PHE A 75 -17.16 -6.39 22.44
N PHE A 76 -16.31 -7.35 22.07
CA PHE A 76 -14.91 -7.06 21.75
C PHE A 76 -14.77 -6.17 20.52
N GLY A 77 -15.59 -6.37 19.48
CA GLY A 77 -15.62 -5.51 18.30
C GLY A 77 -15.94 -4.07 18.64
N LEU A 78 -16.95 -3.88 19.48
CA LEU A 78 -17.39 -2.56 19.94
C LEU A 78 -16.34 -1.89 20.84
N LEU A 79 -15.66 -2.67 21.69
CA LEU A 79 -14.57 -2.20 22.53
C LEU A 79 -13.39 -1.70 21.68
N LEU A 80 -12.98 -2.41 20.63
CA LEU A 80 -11.91 -1.98 19.72
C LEU A 80 -12.26 -0.68 19.02
N ILE A 81 -13.49 -0.56 18.47
CA ILE A 81 -13.95 0.66 17.81
C ILE A 81 -14.04 1.80 18.82
N GLY A 82 -14.60 1.54 20.01
CA GLY A 82 -14.69 2.51 21.09
C GLY A 82 -13.34 3.05 21.54
N LEU A 83 -12.32 2.19 21.65
CA LEU A 83 -10.94 2.56 21.96
C LEU A 83 -10.40 3.53 20.92
N VAL A 84 -10.60 3.24 19.63
CA VAL A 84 -10.16 4.14 18.56
C VAL A 84 -10.89 5.48 18.63
N LEU A 85 -12.20 5.48 18.85
CA LEU A 85 -12.99 6.71 18.97
C LEU A 85 -12.57 7.55 20.18
N ILE A 86 -12.41 6.94 21.36
CA ILE A 86 -11.98 7.63 22.58
C ILE A 86 -10.58 8.24 22.39
N LYS A 87 -9.64 7.47 21.84
CA LYS A 87 -8.31 7.98 21.53
C LYS A 87 -8.32 9.09 20.48
N SER A 88 -9.23 9.03 19.50
CA SER A 88 -9.38 10.08 18.47
C SER A 88 -9.88 11.41 19.02
N ILE A 89 -10.70 11.38 20.08
CA ILE A 89 -11.17 12.58 20.78
C ILE A 89 -10.08 13.17 21.65
N SER A 90 -9.26 12.33 22.26
CA SER A 90 -8.18 12.70 23.16
C SER A 90 -6.91 13.10 22.38
N LEU A 91 -6.97 14.21 21.66
CA LEU A 91 -5.87 14.74 20.82
C LEU A 91 -4.49 14.86 21.51
N PHE A 92 -4.46 14.96 22.84
CA PHE A 92 -3.25 15.12 23.65
C PHE A 92 -2.37 13.86 23.76
N TRP A 93 -2.93 12.67 23.50
CA TRP A 93 -2.24 11.38 23.65
C TRP A 93 -2.24 10.55 22.35
N PHE A 94 -2.39 11.24 21.20
CA PHE A 94 -2.46 10.55 19.90
C PHE A 94 -1.04 10.38 19.36
N GLU A 95 -0.44 9.23 19.66
CA GLU A 95 0.86 8.87 19.11
C GLU A 95 0.76 8.51 17.62
N ALA A 96 1.78 8.91 16.83
CA ALA A 96 1.85 8.62 15.40
C ALA A 96 1.75 7.10 15.10
N TYR A 97 2.23 6.26 16.01
CA TYR A 97 2.09 4.79 15.89
C TYR A 97 0.64 4.33 16.04
N PHE A 98 -0.12 4.94 16.93
CA PHE A 98 -1.54 4.61 17.09
C PHE A 98 -2.34 4.98 15.85
N LEU A 99 -2.06 6.13 15.22
CA LEU A 99 -2.69 6.52 13.96
C LEU A 99 -2.46 5.46 12.88
N LYS A 100 -1.24 4.91 12.77
CA LYS A 100 -0.91 3.87 11.79
C LYS A 100 -1.59 2.53 12.09
N LEU A 101 -1.82 2.19 13.37
CA LEU A 101 -2.48 0.96 13.78
C LEU A 101 -4.02 1.07 13.80
N SER A 102 -4.58 2.27 13.89
CA SER A 102 -6.02 2.49 14.00
C SER A 102 -6.84 1.85 12.87
N PRO A 103 -6.40 1.82 11.58
CA PRO A 103 -7.14 1.11 10.53
C PRO A 103 -7.31 -0.38 10.82
N LEU A 104 -6.28 -1.03 11.35
CA LEU A 104 -6.33 -2.45 11.68
C LEU A 104 -7.29 -2.73 12.84
N LEU A 105 -7.23 -1.90 13.89
CA LEU A 105 -8.14 -2.01 15.03
C LEU A 105 -9.59 -1.83 14.61
N VAL A 106 -9.85 -0.84 13.74
CA VAL A 106 -11.17 -0.61 13.15
C VAL A 106 -11.65 -1.78 12.30
N ALA A 107 -10.79 -2.28 11.40
CA ALA A 107 -11.15 -3.40 10.52
C ALA A 107 -11.42 -4.68 11.31
N LEU A 108 -10.61 -4.99 12.33
CA LEU A 108 -10.85 -6.11 13.24
C LEU A 108 -12.14 -5.90 14.05
N GLY A 109 -12.34 -4.71 14.60
CA GLY A 109 -13.54 -4.39 15.36
C GLY A 109 -14.82 -4.55 14.53
N LEU A 110 -14.83 -4.03 13.30
CA LEU A 110 -15.94 -4.18 12.36
C LEU A 110 -16.17 -5.64 11.95
N SER A 111 -15.11 -6.39 11.69
CA SER A 111 -15.23 -7.81 11.30
C SER A 111 -15.80 -8.66 12.43
N LEU A 112 -15.38 -8.39 13.69
CA LEU A 112 -15.92 -9.05 14.87
C LEU A 112 -17.37 -8.68 15.12
N LEU A 113 -17.71 -7.40 14.97
CA LEU A 113 -19.09 -6.92 15.13
C LEU A 113 -20.02 -7.52 14.08
N ALA A 114 -19.53 -7.66 12.85
CA ALA A 114 -20.29 -8.16 11.72
C ALA A 114 -20.55 -9.66 11.77
N SER A 115 -19.50 -10.45 12.03
CA SER A 115 -19.52 -11.90 11.75
C SER A 115 -18.88 -12.74 12.85
N GLY A 116 -18.47 -12.12 13.96
CA GLY A 116 -17.85 -12.79 15.08
C GLY A 116 -16.49 -13.41 14.77
N ILE A 117 -15.90 -14.08 15.76
CA ILE A 117 -14.58 -14.74 15.64
C ILE A 117 -14.60 -15.82 14.54
N LYS A 118 -15.67 -16.59 14.45
CA LYS A 118 -15.80 -17.65 13.43
C LYS A 118 -15.87 -17.09 12.01
N GLY A 119 -16.45 -15.88 11.86
CA GLY A 119 -16.56 -15.19 10.58
C GLY A 119 -15.31 -14.44 10.14
N LEU A 120 -14.29 -14.28 10.99
CA LEU A 120 -13.05 -13.57 10.61
C LEU A 120 -12.35 -14.17 9.38
N LYS A 121 -12.47 -15.48 9.16
CA LYS A 121 -11.89 -16.14 7.98
C LYS A 121 -12.41 -15.60 6.65
N GLN A 122 -13.62 -15.04 6.60
CA GLN A 122 -14.16 -14.48 5.36
C GLN A 122 -13.54 -13.13 4.98
N TYR A 123 -12.88 -12.44 5.96
CA TYR A 123 -12.23 -11.14 5.77
C TYR A 123 -10.69 -11.24 5.75
N TRP A 124 -10.10 -12.45 5.73
CA TRP A 124 -8.65 -12.62 5.90
C TRP A 124 -7.81 -11.84 4.88
N ARG A 125 -8.30 -11.74 3.63
CA ARG A 125 -7.61 -11.02 2.55
C ARG A 125 -7.64 -9.51 2.79
N GLU A 126 -8.79 -8.99 3.15
CA GLU A 126 -9.03 -7.58 3.45
C GLU A 126 -8.25 -7.17 4.71
N LEU A 127 -8.25 -8.01 5.74
CA LEU A 127 -7.48 -7.80 6.97
C LEU A 127 -5.97 -7.83 6.70
N LEU A 128 -5.49 -8.74 5.86
CA LEU A 128 -4.08 -8.79 5.46
C LEU A 128 -3.69 -7.52 4.68
N PHE A 129 -4.57 -7.01 3.84
CA PHE A 129 -4.34 -5.74 3.15
C PHE A 129 -4.28 -4.56 4.12
N VAL A 130 -5.21 -4.46 5.06
CA VAL A 130 -5.19 -3.42 6.10
C VAL A 130 -3.95 -3.55 6.97
N LEU A 131 -3.53 -4.75 7.33
CA LEU A 131 -2.28 -4.99 8.05
C LEU A 131 -1.06 -4.43 7.28
N LEU A 132 -1.01 -4.68 5.96
CA LEU A 132 0.04 -4.14 5.09
C LEU A 132 0.03 -2.60 5.04
N LEU A 133 -1.17 -1.99 5.09
CA LEU A 133 -1.30 -0.52 5.18
C LEU A 133 -0.75 0.04 6.49
N CYS A 134 -0.87 -0.72 7.58
CA CYS A 134 -0.44 -0.33 8.92
C CYS A 134 1.07 -0.46 9.14
N ILE A 135 1.82 -1.12 8.24
CA ILE A 135 3.27 -1.31 8.40
C ILE A 135 3.97 0.05 8.43
N PRO A 136 4.68 0.39 9.53
CA PRO A 136 5.48 1.60 9.58
C PRO A 136 6.65 1.52 8.59
N GLU A 137 6.73 2.47 7.67
CA GLU A 137 7.75 2.48 6.62
C GLU A 137 9.17 2.39 7.17
N GLY A 138 9.50 3.17 8.20
CA GLY A 138 10.84 3.17 8.79
C GLY A 138 11.25 1.82 9.37
N LEU A 139 10.33 1.08 10.01
CA LEU A 139 10.59 -0.28 10.49
C LEU A 139 10.78 -1.27 9.33
N PHE A 140 9.95 -1.15 8.31
CA PHE A 140 10.04 -1.99 7.12
C PHE A 140 11.37 -1.81 6.40
N LEU A 141 11.80 -0.56 6.19
CA LEU A 141 13.10 -0.24 5.60
C LEU A 141 14.25 -0.90 6.37
N GLN A 142 14.28 -0.70 7.70
CA GLN A 142 15.37 -1.23 8.55
C GLN A 142 15.41 -2.76 8.55
N ILE A 143 14.25 -3.42 8.67
CA ILE A 143 14.17 -4.90 8.71
C ILE A 143 14.60 -5.48 7.36
N VAL A 144 14.07 -4.96 6.26
CA VAL A 144 14.37 -5.47 4.90
C VAL A 144 15.83 -5.24 4.56
N ASP A 145 16.39 -4.07 4.85
CA ASP A 145 17.80 -3.80 4.57
C ASP A 145 18.74 -4.65 5.44
N LYS A 146 18.40 -4.86 6.72
CA LYS A 146 19.18 -5.71 7.63
C LYS A 146 19.18 -7.17 7.19
N LEU A 147 18.05 -7.68 6.67
CA LEU A 147 17.93 -9.08 6.25
C LEU A 147 18.56 -9.34 4.88
N PHE A 148 18.33 -8.45 3.92
CA PHE A 148 18.70 -8.66 2.52
C PHE A 148 19.86 -7.81 2.05
N HIS A 149 20.40 -6.91 2.90
CA HIS A 149 21.51 -6.01 2.55
C HIS A 149 21.24 -5.22 1.26
N VAL A 150 20.01 -4.71 1.11
CA VAL A 150 19.53 -4.08 -0.13
C VAL A 150 20.36 -2.85 -0.47
N SER A 151 20.83 -2.09 0.52
CA SER A 151 21.75 -0.95 0.31
C SER A 151 23.03 -1.37 -0.40
N VAL A 152 23.64 -2.48 0.05
CA VAL A 152 24.87 -3.02 -0.58
C VAL A 152 24.58 -3.54 -1.98
N LEU A 153 23.43 -4.21 -2.15
CA LEU A 153 23.02 -4.74 -3.45
C LEU A 153 22.77 -3.60 -4.45
N THR A 154 22.03 -2.57 -4.03
CA THR A 154 21.77 -1.38 -4.87
C THR A 154 23.06 -0.67 -5.25
N ALA A 155 24.01 -0.50 -4.31
CA ALA A 155 25.32 0.08 -4.60
C ALA A 155 26.10 -0.73 -5.62
N LYS A 156 26.16 -2.07 -5.49
CA LYS A 156 26.85 -2.96 -6.44
C LYS A 156 26.26 -2.86 -7.84
N PHE A 157 24.93 -2.89 -7.96
CA PHE A 157 24.26 -2.79 -9.27
C PHE A 157 24.42 -1.38 -9.87
N ALA A 158 24.40 -0.33 -9.08
CA ALA A 158 24.67 1.02 -9.55
C ALA A 158 26.11 1.18 -10.05
N VAL A 159 27.10 0.61 -9.34
CA VAL A 159 28.50 0.53 -9.80
C VAL A 159 28.61 -0.23 -11.14
N PHE A 160 27.92 -1.36 -11.26
CA PHE A 160 27.88 -2.14 -12.49
C PHE A 160 27.32 -1.33 -13.66
N VAL A 161 26.19 -0.65 -13.47
CA VAL A 161 25.57 0.21 -14.49
C VAL A 161 26.50 1.35 -14.89
N LEU A 162 27.13 2.03 -13.92
CA LEU A 162 28.07 3.12 -14.19
C LEU A 162 29.32 2.64 -14.94
N TRP A 163 29.85 1.48 -14.55
CA TRP A 163 30.99 0.86 -15.25
C TRP A 163 30.65 0.53 -16.70
N TYR A 164 29.46 -0.06 -16.92
CA TYR A 164 29.00 -0.40 -18.27
C TYR A 164 28.79 0.85 -19.14
N LEU A 165 28.38 1.99 -18.52
CA LEU A 165 28.29 3.29 -19.21
C LEU A 165 29.66 3.96 -19.45
N GLY A 166 30.76 3.34 -19.06
CA GLY A 166 32.12 3.85 -19.31
C GLY A 166 32.68 4.78 -18.24
N PHE A 167 32.01 4.92 -17.09
CA PHE A 167 32.54 5.71 -15.98
C PHE A 167 33.64 4.97 -15.22
N LYS A 168 34.69 5.70 -14.82
CA LYS A 168 35.68 5.18 -13.87
C LYS A 168 35.07 5.14 -12.47
N VAL A 169 34.61 3.99 -12.05
CA VAL A 169 33.88 3.80 -10.78
C VAL A 169 34.42 2.58 -10.04
N SER A 170 34.44 2.67 -8.71
CA SER A 170 34.68 1.54 -7.81
C SER A 170 33.67 1.55 -6.67
N GLY A 171 33.41 0.38 -6.07
CA GLY A 171 32.44 0.23 -4.99
C GLY A 171 33.03 -0.52 -3.80
N GLN A 172 32.73 -0.05 -2.59
CA GLN A 172 33.07 -0.75 -1.36
C GLN A 172 31.88 -0.70 -0.39
N GLY A 173 31.21 -1.84 -0.20
CA GLY A 173 30.00 -1.92 0.60
C GLY A 173 28.88 -1.05 0.01
N ILE A 174 28.45 -0.05 0.76
CA ILE A 174 27.44 0.93 0.36
C ILE A 174 28.01 2.22 -0.27
N ASN A 175 29.34 2.31 -0.38
CA ASN A 175 30.01 3.47 -0.97
C ASN A 175 30.31 3.23 -2.45
N ILE A 176 30.03 4.25 -3.25
CA ILE A 176 30.34 4.34 -4.67
C ILE A 176 31.36 5.46 -4.85
N PHE A 177 32.52 5.16 -5.40
CA PHE A 177 33.62 6.10 -5.62
C PHE A 177 33.75 6.42 -7.09
N LEU A 178 33.76 7.71 -7.41
CA LEU A 178 34.04 8.25 -8.73
C LEU A 178 35.24 9.21 -8.63
N PRO A 179 35.94 9.55 -9.75
CA PRO A 179 37.05 10.50 -9.74
C PRO A 179 36.69 11.86 -9.13
N ASN A 180 35.41 12.26 -9.25
CA ASN A 180 34.91 13.57 -8.86
C ASN A 180 34.16 13.58 -7.51
N GLY A 181 34.09 12.45 -6.79
CA GLY A 181 33.41 12.35 -5.50
C GLY A 181 32.99 10.95 -5.11
N ARG A 182 32.28 10.86 -3.97
CA ARG A 182 31.71 9.60 -3.52
C ARG A 182 30.23 9.75 -3.19
N VAL A 183 29.48 8.69 -3.39
CA VAL A 183 28.07 8.59 -2.98
C VAL A 183 27.94 7.49 -1.93
N PHE A 184 27.20 7.79 -0.88
CA PHE A 184 26.85 6.85 0.15
C PHE A 184 25.38 6.42 -0.08
N VAL A 185 25.14 5.12 -0.28
CA VAL A 185 23.80 4.58 -0.53
C VAL A 185 23.11 4.34 0.79
N GLU A 186 22.31 5.31 1.23
CA GLU A 186 21.48 5.18 2.41
C GLU A 186 20.28 4.24 2.15
N THR A 187 19.74 3.65 3.23
CA THR A 187 18.55 2.78 3.15
C THR A 187 17.36 3.48 2.50
N ALA A 188 17.20 4.78 2.71
CA ALA A 188 16.17 5.60 2.06
C ALA A 188 16.29 5.69 0.53
N CYS A 189 17.50 5.43 -0.02
CA CYS A 189 17.76 5.46 -1.47
C CYS A 189 17.63 4.09 -2.15
N THR A 190 17.34 3.02 -1.40
CA THR A 190 17.37 1.64 -1.89
C THR A 190 16.10 1.17 -2.60
N GLY A 191 15.08 2.04 -2.74
CA GLY A 191 13.79 1.67 -3.32
C GLY A 191 12.91 0.78 -2.43
N ILE A 192 13.29 0.52 -1.17
CA ILE A 192 12.47 -0.28 -0.24
C ILE A 192 11.13 0.40 0.05
N SER A 193 11.10 1.74 0.13
CA SER A 193 9.85 2.51 0.25
C SER A 193 8.94 2.31 -0.95
N THR A 194 9.51 2.38 -2.15
CA THR A 194 8.78 2.11 -3.40
C THR A 194 8.31 0.66 -3.47
N LEU A 195 9.13 -0.29 -3.00
CA LEU A 195 8.75 -1.70 -2.89
C LEU A 195 7.54 -1.88 -1.98
N LEU A 196 7.52 -1.26 -0.79
CA LEU A 196 6.38 -1.31 0.12
C LEU A 196 5.12 -0.75 -0.53
N LEU A 197 5.25 0.37 -1.23
CA LEU A 197 4.14 1.00 -1.95
C LEU A 197 3.61 0.09 -3.07
N LEU A 198 4.48 -0.44 -3.93
CA LEU A 198 4.08 -1.34 -5.01
C LEU A 198 3.53 -2.67 -4.49
N SER A 199 3.99 -3.14 -3.32
CA SER A 199 3.42 -4.32 -2.64
C SER A 199 1.98 -4.06 -2.21
N LYS A 200 1.66 -2.86 -1.70
CA LYS A 200 0.29 -2.45 -1.37
C LYS A 200 -0.60 -2.46 -2.62
N PHE A 201 -0.11 -1.90 -3.74
CA PHE A 201 -0.85 -1.95 -5.01
C PHE A 201 -0.97 -3.36 -5.57
N SER A 202 0.03 -4.23 -5.40
CA SER A 202 -0.01 -5.64 -5.81
C SER A 202 -1.11 -6.40 -5.08
N VAL A 203 -1.18 -6.26 -3.76
CA VAL A 203 -2.23 -6.92 -2.96
C VAL A 203 -3.60 -6.36 -3.31
N LEU A 204 -3.72 -5.05 -3.49
CA LEU A 204 -4.97 -4.43 -3.93
C LEU A 204 -5.42 -4.96 -5.30
N PHE A 205 -4.50 -5.08 -6.25
CA PHE A 205 -4.78 -5.67 -7.57
C PHE A 205 -5.30 -7.10 -7.45
N ILE A 206 -4.62 -7.94 -6.65
CA ILE A 206 -5.02 -9.35 -6.42
C ILE A 206 -6.40 -9.44 -5.73
N LEU A 207 -6.74 -8.50 -4.85
CA LEU A 207 -8.06 -8.45 -4.19
C LEU A 207 -9.17 -8.02 -5.14
N THR A 208 -8.86 -7.11 -6.07
CA THR A 208 -9.85 -6.50 -6.95
C THR A 208 -10.14 -7.34 -8.19
N PHE A 209 -9.10 -7.99 -8.72
CA PHE A 209 -9.19 -8.76 -9.96
C PHE A 209 -8.91 -10.24 -9.69
N PRO A 210 -9.87 -11.15 -9.99
CA PRO A 210 -9.66 -12.59 -9.91
C PRO A 210 -8.66 -13.00 -10.98
N THR A 211 -7.43 -13.29 -10.58
CA THR A 211 -6.35 -13.71 -11.48
C THR A 211 -5.79 -15.06 -11.04
N GLU A 212 -5.23 -15.82 -11.98
CA GLU A 212 -4.57 -17.08 -11.71
C GLU A 212 -3.35 -16.90 -10.80
N ARG A 213 -2.97 -17.94 -10.05
CA ARG A 213 -1.85 -17.90 -9.09
C ARG A 213 -0.53 -17.46 -9.73
N LEU A 214 -0.26 -17.90 -10.96
CA LEU A 214 0.94 -17.51 -11.69
C LEU A 214 0.98 -15.99 -11.94
N LYS A 215 -0.13 -15.41 -12.37
CA LYS A 215 -0.25 -13.95 -12.59
C LYS A 215 -0.08 -13.16 -11.29
N GLN A 216 -0.59 -13.68 -10.16
CA GLN A 216 -0.38 -13.08 -8.83
C GLN A 216 1.10 -13.05 -8.45
N ILE A 217 1.83 -14.14 -8.70
CA ILE A 217 3.29 -14.21 -8.46
C ILE A 217 4.03 -13.22 -9.37
N ILE A 218 3.66 -13.14 -10.65
CA ILE A 218 4.27 -12.19 -11.60
C ILE A 218 4.07 -10.74 -11.14
N VAL A 219 2.89 -10.39 -10.64
CA VAL A 219 2.60 -9.05 -10.11
C VAL A 219 3.50 -8.73 -8.91
N LEU A 220 3.65 -9.66 -7.96
CA LEU A 220 4.50 -9.47 -6.78
C LEU A 220 5.98 -9.37 -7.14
N LEU A 221 6.49 -10.28 -8.01
CA LEU A 221 7.86 -10.24 -8.48
C LEU A 221 8.14 -8.99 -9.33
N GLY A 222 7.18 -8.59 -10.17
CA GLY A 222 7.24 -7.35 -10.94
C GLY A 222 7.38 -6.12 -10.05
N ALA A 223 6.63 -6.05 -8.96
CA ALA A 223 6.76 -4.97 -7.98
C ALA A 223 8.19 -4.89 -7.39
N VAL A 224 8.77 -6.02 -7.01
CA VAL A 224 10.14 -6.11 -6.49
C VAL A 224 11.15 -5.63 -7.53
N LEU A 225 11.07 -6.15 -8.75
CA LEU A 225 12.01 -5.81 -9.84
C LEU A 225 11.91 -4.34 -10.23
N ILE A 226 10.69 -3.81 -10.40
CA ILE A 226 10.49 -2.40 -10.77
C ILE A 226 11.07 -1.48 -9.69
N ALA A 227 10.74 -1.72 -8.41
CA ALA A 227 11.26 -0.92 -7.31
C ALA A 227 12.78 -0.96 -7.23
N PHE A 228 13.39 -2.12 -7.43
CA PHE A 228 14.83 -2.29 -7.38
C PHE A 228 15.53 -1.60 -8.57
N ILE A 229 15.06 -1.84 -9.81
CA ILE A 229 15.68 -1.27 -11.03
C ILE A 229 15.59 0.26 -11.00
N THR A 230 14.44 0.83 -10.68
CA THR A 230 14.27 2.29 -10.63
C THR A 230 15.15 2.92 -9.56
N SER A 231 15.37 2.23 -8.43
CA SER A 231 16.29 2.67 -7.38
C SER A 231 17.75 2.62 -7.83
N VAL A 232 18.19 1.54 -8.49
CA VAL A 232 19.54 1.43 -9.05
C VAL A 232 19.81 2.57 -10.04
N ILE A 233 18.85 2.88 -10.91
CA ILE A 233 18.96 3.99 -11.87
C ILE A 233 19.07 5.32 -11.14
N ARG A 234 18.24 5.54 -10.10
CA ARG A 234 18.31 6.76 -9.28
C ARG A 234 19.68 6.95 -8.63
N VAL A 235 20.22 5.89 -8.01
CA VAL A 235 21.52 5.93 -7.34
C VAL A 235 22.63 6.17 -8.35
N ALA A 236 22.59 5.53 -9.53
CA ALA A 236 23.56 5.77 -10.60
C ALA A 236 23.50 7.22 -11.10
N LEU A 237 22.28 7.78 -11.25
CA LEU A 237 22.09 9.17 -11.65
C LEU A 237 22.67 10.15 -10.62
N MET A 238 22.42 9.93 -9.33
CA MET A 238 23.01 10.73 -8.25
C MET A 238 24.54 10.64 -8.27
N ALA A 239 25.10 9.47 -8.57
CA ALA A 239 26.53 9.29 -8.64
C ALA A 239 27.17 10.06 -9.83
N ILE A 240 26.50 10.12 -10.98
CA ILE A 240 26.96 10.92 -12.14
C ILE A 240 27.04 12.41 -11.78
N PHE A 241 26.07 12.90 -11.04
CA PHE A 241 25.99 14.32 -10.68
C PHE A 241 26.58 14.67 -9.31
N VAL A 242 27.39 13.78 -8.71
CA VAL A 242 27.97 14.01 -7.37
C VAL A 242 28.78 15.30 -7.27
N SER A 243 29.39 15.80 -8.36
CA SER A 243 30.14 17.06 -8.39
C SER A 243 29.26 18.30 -8.45
N ASN A 244 28.01 18.16 -8.89
CA ASN A 244 27.07 19.27 -8.96
C ASN A 244 26.06 19.17 -7.83
N LYS A 245 26.32 19.93 -6.77
CA LYS A 245 25.50 19.87 -5.54
C LYS A 245 24.01 20.14 -5.80
N GLU A 246 23.67 21.10 -6.65
CA GLU A 246 22.28 21.46 -6.95
C GLU A 246 21.51 20.30 -7.60
N ILE A 247 22.09 19.67 -8.60
CA ILE A 247 21.51 18.53 -9.31
C ILE A 247 21.49 17.30 -8.41
N PHE A 248 22.56 17.09 -7.61
CA PHE A 248 22.59 15.99 -6.63
C PHE A 248 21.49 16.12 -5.59
N ASP A 249 21.35 17.31 -4.98
CA ASP A 249 20.32 17.59 -3.96
C ASP A 249 18.90 17.44 -4.53
N TYR A 250 18.67 17.80 -5.79
CA TYR A 250 17.41 17.56 -6.48
C TYR A 250 17.07 16.07 -6.56
N TRP A 251 17.99 15.23 -7.06
CA TRP A 251 17.75 13.79 -7.22
C TRP A 251 17.76 13.02 -5.89
N HIS A 252 18.51 13.52 -4.92
CA HIS A 252 18.53 12.96 -3.57
C HIS A 252 17.26 13.34 -2.79
N GLY A 253 16.75 14.54 -2.99
CA GLY A 253 15.60 15.09 -2.29
C GLY A 253 14.25 14.48 -2.65
N SER A 254 13.19 15.08 -2.09
CA SER A 254 11.80 14.64 -2.28
C SER A 254 11.36 14.71 -3.74
N GLN A 255 11.77 15.72 -4.49
CA GLN A 255 11.40 15.91 -5.90
C GLN A 255 11.90 14.75 -6.77
N GLY A 256 13.18 14.41 -6.68
CA GLY A 256 13.76 13.26 -7.38
C GLY A 256 13.11 11.95 -6.95
N ASN A 257 12.83 11.79 -5.66
CA ASN A 257 12.11 10.61 -5.16
C ASN A 257 10.73 10.47 -5.78
N GLN A 258 9.96 11.56 -5.88
CA GLN A 258 8.64 11.56 -6.52
C GLN A 258 8.70 11.14 -7.99
N VAL A 259 9.67 11.63 -8.76
CA VAL A 259 9.87 11.24 -10.17
C VAL A 259 10.03 9.72 -10.29
N PHE A 260 10.93 9.12 -9.51
CA PHE A 260 11.18 7.68 -9.57
C PHE A 260 10.02 6.85 -9.03
N THR A 261 9.37 7.30 -7.97
CA THR A 261 8.17 6.63 -7.41
C THR A 261 7.01 6.66 -8.41
N THR A 262 6.74 7.81 -9.02
CA THR A 262 5.68 7.95 -10.03
C THR A 262 5.99 7.09 -11.27
N THR A 263 7.23 7.09 -11.75
CA THR A 263 7.66 6.23 -12.85
C THR A 263 7.45 4.76 -12.51
N SER A 264 7.80 4.34 -11.29
CA SER A 264 7.60 2.96 -10.82
C SER A 264 6.12 2.57 -10.80
N ILE A 265 5.24 3.47 -10.32
CA ILE A 265 3.79 3.25 -10.31
C ILE A 265 3.25 3.11 -11.75
N LEU A 266 3.71 3.95 -12.68
CA LEU A 266 3.28 3.89 -14.08
C LEU A 266 3.72 2.58 -14.74
N ILE A 267 4.98 2.16 -14.58
CA ILE A 267 5.49 0.89 -15.12
C ILE A 267 4.71 -0.28 -14.52
N PHE A 268 4.47 -0.26 -13.21
CA PHE A 268 3.69 -1.28 -12.52
C PHE A 268 2.23 -1.31 -13.00
N GLY A 269 1.61 -0.17 -13.21
CA GLY A 269 0.25 -0.06 -13.78
C GLY A 269 0.17 -0.65 -15.19
N LEU A 270 1.17 -0.40 -16.03
CA LEU A 270 1.27 -1.01 -17.36
C LEU A 270 1.42 -2.53 -17.29
N LEU A 271 2.24 -3.04 -16.36
CA LEU A 271 2.35 -4.49 -16.10
C LEU A 271 1.00 -5.10 -15.71
N CYS A 272 0.29 -4.47 -14.76
CA CYS A 272 -1.03 -4.93 -14.34
C CYS A 272 -2.04 -4.91 -15.50
N ARG A 273 -2.07 -3.85 -16.29
CA ARG A 273 -2.93 -3.75 -17.48
C ARG A 273 -2.63 -4.84 -18.52
N PHE A 274 -1.35 -5.10 -18.77
CA PHE A 274 -0.92 -6.17 -19.68
C PHE A 274 -1.40 -7.54 -19.20
N LEU A 275 -1.27 -7.82 -17.91
CA LEU A 275 -1.74 -9.09 -17.34
C LEU A 275 -3.27 -9.24 -17.38
N LEU A 276 -4.03 -8.15 -17.24
CA LEU A 276 -5.49 -8.18 -17.40
C LEU A 276 -5.88 -8.47 -18.86
N HIS A 277 -5.23 -7.84 -19.82
CA HIS A 277 -5.50 -8.08 -21.23
C HIS A 277 -5.24 -9.54 -21.64
N LEU A 278 -4.15 -10.13 -21.12
CA LEU A 278 -3.87 -11.57 -21.32
C LEU A 278 -4.96 -12.44 -20.70
N ASN A 279 -5.55 -12.04 -19.59
CA ASN A 279 -6.64 -12.78 -18.95
C ASN A 279 -7.91 -12.77 -19.81
N GLU A 280 -8.27 -11.60 -20.36
CA GLU A 280 -9.43 -11.45 -21.24
C GLU A 280 -9.29 -12.29 -22.54
N SER A 281 -8.10 -12.29 -23.15
CA SER A 281 -7.84 -13.07 -24.36
C SER A 281 -7.89 -14.59 -24.13
N GLU A 282 -7.43 -15.07 -22.96
CA GLU A 282 -7.53 -16.49 -22.59
C GLU A 282 -8.98 -16.94 -22.34
N PHE A 283 -9.83 -16.10 -21.75
CA PHE A 283 -11.24 -16.39 -21.56
C PHE A 283 -11.97 -16.44 -22.92
N ALA A 284 -11.72 -15.46 -23.79
CA ALA A 284 -12.31 -15.42 -25.12
C ALA A 284 -11.93 -16.64 -25.98
N SER A 285 -10.70 -17.13 -25.90
CA SER A 285 -10.26 -18.33 -26.63
C SER A 285 -10.92 -19.60 -26.11
N LYS A 286 -11.09 -19.76 -24.79
CA LYS A 286 -11.73 -20.92 -24.18
C LYS A 286 -13.23 -21.01 -24.52
N ASP A 287 -13.91 -19.87 -24.61
CA ASP A 287 -15.32 -19.81 -25.01
C ASP A 287 -15.52 -20.22 -26.47
N LEU A 288 -14.53 -19.92 -27.35
CA LEU A 288 -14.55 -20.35 -28.77
C LEU A 288 -14.27 -21.86 -28.96
N GLU A 289 -13.42 -22.45 -28.09
CA GLU A 289 -13.14 -23.89 -28.11
C GLU A 289 -14.28 -24.76 -27.54
N SER A 290 -15.17 -24.14 -26.74
CA SER A 290 -16.31 -24.83 -26.11
C SER A 290 -17.58 -24.85 -26.98
N GLN A 291 -17.60 -24.16 -28.11
CA GLN A 291 -18.67 -24.16 -29.12
C GLN A 291 -18.36 -25.11 -30.24
#